data_570b71bd93405c2db75f0d699f731cdd
#
_entry.id   570b71bd93405c2db75f0d699f731cdd
#
_cell.length_a   1.000
_cell.length_b   1.000
_cell.length_c   1.000
_cell.angle_alpha   90.00
_cell.angle_beta   90.00
_cell.angle_gamma   90.00
#
_symmetry.space_group_name_H-M   'P 1'
#
loop_
_entity.id
_entity.type
_entity.pdbx_description
1 polymer ?
#
loop_
_entity_poly.entity_id
_entity_poly.type
_entity_poly.pdbx_seq_one_letter_code
_entity_poly.pdbx_strand_id
1 'polypeptide(L)'
;MTESMIKPSKATLAYQVKSNCLQLLVELCLLSALLVSAYFFAWHFIWKIIIIICLIMTMLMRTIYPVIAYHYYTYRVQNTVIEIQRDIWFRQYQAVKVERIQFIENVANPLAKYYKLKKLKIITAGHEIALPYLTETQVDDIVAFCMTILERGEDDV
;
A
#
# COMPACT_ATOMS: atom_id res chain seq x y z
N MET A 1 -22.39 -1.70 18.65
CA MET A 1 -21.19 -2.54 18.85
C MET A 1 -20.04 -1.93 18.08
N THR A 2 -19.04 -1.41 18.77
CA THR A 2 -17.84 -0.82 18.16
C THR A 2 -16.94 -1.97 17.69
N GLU A 3 -17.13 -2.43 16.46
CA GLU A 3 -16.15 -3.34 15.86
C GLU A 3 -14.82 -2.61 15.71
N SER A 4 -13.79 -3.18 16.31
CA SER A 4 -12.44 -2.63 16.31
C SER A 4 -11.88 -2.56 14.89
N MET A 5 -11.22 -1.47 14.54
CA MET A 5 -10.49 -1.34 13.28
C MET A 5 -9.48 -2.49 13.11
N ILE A 6 -9.51 -3.12 11.96
CA ILE A 6 -8.68 -4.29 11.65
C ILE A 6 -7.35 -3.81 11.07
N LYS A 7 -6.25 -4.32 11.62
CA LYS A 7 -4.90 -4.08 11.09
C LYS A 7 -4.55 -5.11 10.02
N PRO A 8 -3.73 -4.74 9.03
CA PRO A 8 -3.20 -5.69 8.05
C PRO A 8 -2.44 -6.83 8.73
N SER A 9 -2.35 -7.97 8.07
CA SER A 9 -1.66 -9.14 8.61
C SER A 9 -0.14 -8.93 8.71
N LYS A 10 0.54 -9.71 9.57
CA LYS A 10 2.02 -9.70 9.66
C LYS A 10 2.69 -10.08 8.33
N ALA A 11 2.02 -10.86 7.49
CA ALA A 11 2.50 -11.19 6.14
C ALA A 11 2.61 -9.94 5.25
N THR A 12 1.70 -8.98 5.41
CA THR A 12 1.73 -7.69 4.71
C THR A 12 2.97 -6.88 5.09
N LEU A 13 3.34 -6.88 6.37
CA LEU A 13 4.56 -6.21 6.84
C LEU A 13 5.81 -6.87 6.24
N ALA A 14 5.90 -8.20 6.28
CA ALA A 14 7.02 -8.94 5.70
C ALA A 14 7.17 -8.67 4.19
N TYR A 15 6.04 -8.63 3.47
CA TYR A 15 6.01 -8.27 2.06
C TYR A 15 6.52 -6.83 1.82
N GLN A 16 6.01 -5.85 2.58
CA GLN A 16 6.40 -4.44 2.43
C GLN A 16 7.89 -4.23 2.70
N VAL A 17 8.41 -4.86 3.76
CA VAL A 17 9.85 -4.79 4.09
C VAL A 17 10.69 -5.39 2.97
N LYS A 18 10.34 -6.58 2.46
CA LYS A 18 11.11 -7.20 1.35
C LYS A 18 11.00 -6.44 0.03
N SER A 19 9.81 -5.93 -0.29
CA SER A 19 9.62 -5.10 -1.49
C SER A 19 10.47 -3.83 -1.43
N ASN A 20 10.49 -3.16 -0.26
CA ASN A 20 11.33 -1.98 -0.05
C ASN A 20 12.83 -2.32 -0.06
N CYS A 21 13.23 -3.47 0.49
CA CYS A 21 14.61 -3.92 0.45
C CYS A 21 15.09 -4.18 -0.99
N LEU A 22 14.24 -4.79 -1.83
CA LEU A 22 14.55 -5.00 -3.24
C LEU A 22 14.71 -3.67 -4.00
N GLN A 23 13.78 -2.73 -3.78
CA GLN A 23 13.87 -1.40 -4.38
C GLN A 23 15.11 -0.64 -3.89
N LEU A 24 15.45 -0.75 -2.61
CA LEU A 24 16.64 -0.14 -2.03
C LEU A 24 17.92 -0.69 -2.68
N LEU A 25 18.00 -1.99 -2.97
CA LEU A 25 19.13 -2.58 -3.69
C LEU A 25 19.27 -1.98 -5.09
N VAL A 26 18.18 -1.84 -5.83
CA VAL A 26 18.20 -1.23 -7.17
C VAL A 26 18.65 0.24 -7.10
N GLU A 27 18.12 1.02 -6.16
CA GLU A 27 18.52 2.42 -5.96
C GLU A 27 20.00 2.52 -5.55
N LEU A 28 20.48 1.63 -4.69
CA LEU A 28 21.87 1.59 -4.27
C LEU A 28 22.81 1.32 -5.47
N CYS A 29 22.44 0.37 -6.34
CA CYS A 29 23.19 0.09 -7.57
C CYS A 29 23.22 1.31 -8.50
N LEU A 30 22.10 1.99 -8.70
CA LEU A 30 22.02 3.16 -9.57
C LEU A 30 22.85 4.33 -9.00
N LEU A 31 22.72 4.63 -7.72
CA LEU A 31 23.47 5.70 -7.07
C LEU A 31 24.96 5.40 -7.00
N SER A 32 25.37 4.14 -6.77
CA SER A 32 26.78 3.76 -6.80
C SER A 32 27.38 3.89 -8.20
N ALA A 33 26.65 3.49 -9.24
CA ALA A 33 27.07 3.68 -10.63
C ALA A 33 27.25 5.17 -10.98
N LEU A 34 26.32 6.02 -10.50
CA LEU A 34 26.39 7.46 -10.65
C LEU A 34 27.60 8.06 -9.90
N LEU A 35 27.93 7.55 -8.73
CA LEU A 35 29.09 7.98 -7.95
C LEU A 35 30.42 7.61 -8.64
N VAL A 36 30.48 6.41 -9.19
CA VAL A 36 31.63 5.95 -10.01
C VAL A 36 31.79 6.83 -11.23
N SER A 37 30.71 7.12 -11.95
CA SER A 37 30.77 8.01 -13.12
C SER A 37 31.24 9.44 -12.74
N ALA A 38 30.75 9.98 -11.61
CA ALA A 38 31.17 11.29 -11.11
C ALA A 38 32.66 11.33 -10.72
N TYR A 39 33.24 10.17 -10.36
CA TYR A 39 34.66 10.06 -10.12
C TYR A 39 35.47 10.07 -11.43
N PHE A 40 35.06 9.28 -12.43
CA PHE A 40 35.75 9.22 -13.73
C PHE A 40 35.67 10.52 -14.51
N PHE A 41 34.55 11.22 -14.49
CA PHE A 41 34.33 12.49 -15.19
C PHE A 41 34.80 13.72 -14.40
N ALA A 42 35.51 13.52 -13.27
CA ALA A 42 36.06 14.58 -12.42
C ALA A 42 35.02 15.67 -12.04
N TRP A 43 33.80 15.26 -11.75
CA TRP A 43 32.74 16.19 -11.33
C TRP A 43 33.16 16.96 -10.08
N HIS A 44 32.68 18.20 -9.97
CA HIS A 44 32.94 19.04 -8.81
C HIS A 44 32.57 18.32 -7.51
N PHE A 45 33.36 18.57 -6.45
CA PHE A 45 33.19 17.94 -5.12
C PHE A 45 31.77 18.10 -4.57
N ILE A 46 31.11 19.23 -4.85
CA ILE A 46 29.74 19.53 -4.41
C ILE A 46 28.75 18.46 -4.90
N TRP A 47 28.85 18.01 -6.16
CA TRP A 47 27.96 16.98 -6.71
C TRP A 47 28.12 15.62 -6.02
N LYS A 48 29.34 15.26 -5.63
CA LYS A 48 29.60 14.02 -4.88
C LYS A 48 28.94 14.06 -3.52
N ILE A 49 28.99 15.20 -2.82
CA ILE A 49 28.31 15.38 -1.53
C ILE A 49 26.78 15.25 -1.69
N ILE A 50 26.21 15.89 -2.70
CA ILE A 50 24.76 15.81 -2.96
C ILE A 50 24.32 14.36 -3.18
N ILE A 51 25.06 13.58 -3.98
CA ILE A 51 24.75 12.16 -4.22
C ILE A 51 24.78 11.37 -2.92
N ILE A 52 25.78 11.58 -2.07
CA ILE A 52 25.89 10.89 -0.77
C ILE A 52 24.73 11.26 0.15
N ILE A 53 24.35 12.54 0.22
CA ILE A 53 23.21 12.99 1.03
C ILE A 53 21.90 12.35 0.52
N CYS A 54 21.68 12.33 -0.80
CA CYS A 54 20.52 11.66 -1.39
C CYS A 54 20.49 10.17 -1.04
N LEU A 55 21.63 9.49 -1.08
CA LEU A 55 21.73 8.07 -0.73
C LEU A 55 21.32 7.82 0.73
N ILE A 56 21.82 8.64 1.65
CA ILE A 56 21.49 8.53 3.07
C ILE A 56 19.99 8.80 3.29
N MET A 57 19.44 9.84 2.68
CA MET A 57 18.02 10.19 2.80
C MET A 57 17.09 9.10 2.26
N THR A 58 17.38 8.55 1.08
CA THR A 58 16.58 7.45 0.51
C THR A 58 16.63 6.22 1.38
N MET A 59 17.80 5.87 1.93
CA MET A 59 17.99 4.73 2.82
C MET A 59 17.17 4.88 4.11
N LEU A 60 17.18 6.05 4.73
CA LEU A 60 16.40 6.35 5.94
C LEU A 60 14.89 6.26 5.67
N MET A 61 14.43 6.95 4.61
CA MET A 61 13.00 6.95 4.23
C MET A 61 12.47 5.55 3.93
N ARG A 62 13.22 4.74 3.20
CA ARG A 62 12.83 3.37 2.84
C ARG A 62 12.79 2.42 4.02
N THR A 63 13.64 2.63 5.03
CA THR A 63 13.66 1.78 6.24
C THR A 63 12.49 2.14 7.16
N ILE A 64 12.19 3.42 7.31
CA ILE A 64 11.19 3.91 8.27
C ILE A 64 9.76 3.77 7.71
N TYR A 65 9.56 4.03 6.41
CA TYR A 65 8.25 4.08 5.77
C TYR A 65 7.39 2.81 5.95
N PRO A 66 7.87 1.55 5.74
CA PRO A 66 7.04 0.36 5.85
C PRO A 66 6.53 0.13 7.27
N VAL A 67 7.34 0.48 8.28
CA VAL A 67 6.97 0.32 9.69
C VAL A 67 5.87 1.31 10.06
N ILE A 68 6.02 2.56 9.62
CA ILE A 68 5.00 3.59 9.82
C ILE A 68 3.72 3.21 9.08
N ALA A 69 3.82 2.88 7.80
CA ALA A 69 2.65 2.51 6.99
C ALA A 69 1.85 1.34 7.58
N TYR A 70 2.54 0.34 8.12
CA TYR A 70 1.88 -0.80 8.78
C TYR A 70 1.14 -0.41 10.06
N HIS A 71 1.68 0.50 10.87
CA HIS A 71 1.08 0.90 12.15
C HIS A 71 -0.14 1.83 11.97
N TYR A 72 -0.11 2.67 10.93
CA TYR A 72 -1.10 3.74 10.74
C TYR A 72 -2.14 3.45 9.66
N TYR A 73 -2.09 2.27 9.04
CA TYR A 73 -3.08 1.86 8.06
C TYR A 73 -4.08 0.90 8.70
N THR A 74 -5.31 1.36 8.86
CA THR A 74 -6.39 0.55 9.42
C THR A 74 -7.61 0.60 8.49
N TYR A 75 -8.36 -0.50 8.45
CA TYR A 75 -9.60 -0.57 7.71
C TYR A 75 -10.71 -1.19 8.56
N ARG A 76 -11.94 -0.87 8.24
CA ARG A 76 -13.12 -1.47 8.85
C ARG A 76 -14.20 -1.67 7.80
N VAL A 77 -14.85 -2.81 7.86
CA VAL A 77 -16.03 -3.13 7.06
C VAL A 77 -17.19 -3.20 8.04
N GLN A 78 -18.14 -2.29 7.91
CA GLN A 78 -19.28 -2.24 8.83
C GLN A 78 -20.58 -1.96 8.06
N ASN A 79 -21.59 -2.80 8.28
CA ASN A 79 -22.91 -2.73 7.66
C ASN A 79 -22.84 -2.61 6.13
N THR A 80 -23.00 -1.40 5.56
CA THR A 80 -22.97 -1.10 4.12
C THR A 80 -21.83 -0.17 3.75
N VAL A 81 -20.85 0.04 4.66
CA VAL A 81 -19.78 1.03 4.48
C VAL A 81 -18.42 0.38 4.70
N ILE A 82 -17.50 0.63 3.78
CA ILE A 82 -16.08 0.30 3.93
C ILE A 82 -15.35 1.58 4.30
N GLU A 83 -14.73 1.57 5.46
CA GLU A 83 -13.96 2.70 6.00
C GLU A 83 -12.48 2.38 5.98
N ILE A 84 -11.69 3.35 5.52
CA ILE A 84 -10.23 3.27 5.49
C ILE A 84 -9.67 4.50 6.17
N GLN A 85 -8.81 4.29 7.13
CA GLN A 85 -8.10 5.34 7.83
C GLN A 85 -6.61 5.20 7.60
N ARG A 86 -6.00 6.32 7.17
CA ARG A 86 -4.55 6.46 7.00
C ARG A 86 -4.07 7.64 7.82
N ASP A 87 -3.31 7.39 8.86
CA ASP A 87 -2.83 8.43 9.79
C ASP A 87 -1.29 8.59 9.68
N ILE A 88 -0.71 8.67 8.45
CA ILE A 88 0.75 8.72 8.30
C ILE A 88 1.28 10.14 8.58
N TRP A 89 0.94 11.13 7.78
CA TRP A 89 1.32 12.55 7.94
C TRP A 89 0.09 13.44 8.00
N PHE A 90 -0.92 13.10 7.22
CA PHE A 90 -2.24 13.72 7.23
C PHE A 90 -3.26 12.63 7.53
N ARG A 91 -4.16 12.94 8.46
CA ARG A 91 -5.27 12.05 8.76
C ARG A 91 -6.21 12.03 7.56
N GLN A 92 -6.19 10.94 6.81
CA GLN A 92 -7.10 10.70 5.70
C GLN A 92 -8.10 9.64 6.12
N TYR A 93 -9.36 10.03 6.14
CA TYR A 93 -10.49 9.13 6.34
C TYR A 93 -11.27 9.03 5.05
N GLN A 94 -11.44 7.81 4.55
CA GLN A 94 -12.21 7.53 3.36
C GLN A 94 -13.27 6.49 3.70
N ALA A 95 -14.54 6.82 3.42
CA ALA A 95 -15.66 5.92 3.62
C ALA A 95 -16.43 5.77 2.31
N VAL A 96 -16.71 4.54 1.92
CA VAL A 96 -17.47 4.22 0.72
C VAL A 96 -18.63 3.32 1.05
N LYS A 97 -19.84 3.69 0.60
CA LYS A 97 -21.00 2.80 0.62
C LYS A 97 -20.85 1.70 -0.43
N VAL A 98 -21.13 0.46 -0.04
CA VAL A 98 -21.06 -0.71 -0.92
C VAL A 98 -21.97 -0.54 -2.14
N GLU A 99 -23.14 0.05 -1.98
CA GLU A 99 -24.12 0.35 -3.06
C GLU A 99 -23.55 1.25 -4.19
N ARG A 100 -22.47 2.00 -3.93
CA ARG A 100 -21.82 2.88 -4.91
C ARG A 100 -20.63 2.24 -5.62
N ILE A 101 -20.30 1.01 -5.30
CA ILE A 101 -19.21 0.28 -5.93
C ILE A 101 -19.63 -0.11 -7.34
N GLN A 102 -18.85 0.27 -8.33
CA GLN A 102 -19.05 -0.12 -9.72
C GLN A 102 -18.33 -1.43 -10.04
N PHE A 103 -17.10 -1.55 -9.60
CA PHE A 103 -16.33 -2.79 -9.71
C PHE A 103 -15.20 -2.86 -8.69
N ILE A 104 -14.79 -4.09 -8.43
CA ILE A 104 -13.71 -4.42 -7.50
C ILE A 104 -12.58 -5.04 -8.31
N GLU A 105 -11.40 -4.46 -8.24
CA GLU A 105 -10.21 -4.95 -8.92
C GLU A 105 -9.24 -5.58 -7.92
N ASN A 106 -8.80 -6.81 -8.21
CA ASN A 106 -7.77 -7.49 -7.45
C ASN A 106 -6.42 -7.36 -8.16
N VAL A 107 -5.49 -6.65 -7.56
CA VAL A 107 -4.14 -6.47 -8.10
C VAL A 107 -3.14 -7.22 -7.24
N ALA A 108 -2.36 -8.09 -7.85
CA ALA A 108 -1.28 -8.81 -7.19
C ALA A 108 0.01 -8.72 -8.01
N ASN A 109 1.04 -8.13 -7.43
CA ASN A 109 2.39 -8.16 -7.98
C ASN A 109 3.01 -9.56 -7.81
N PRO A 110 4.00 -9.97 -8.63
CA PRO A 110 4.63 -11.28 -8.50
C PRO A 110 5.12 -11.59 -7.08
N LEU A 111 5.70 -10.59 -6.41
CA LEU A 111 6.17 -10.71 -5.03
C LEU A 111 4.99 -10.85 -4.04
N ALA A 112 3.90 -10.12 -4.22
CA ALA A 112 2.69 -10.24 -3.40
C ALA A 112 2.04 -11.61 -3.55
N LYS A 113 2.03 -12.15 -4.76
CA LYS A 113 1.51 -13.49 -5.06
C LYS A 113 2.31 -14.58 -4.31
N TYR A 114 3.64 -14.44 -4.20
CA TYR A 114 4.47 -15.36 -3.41
C TYR A 114 4.06 -15.37 -1.92
N TYR A 115 3.63 -14.23 -1.37
CA TYR A 115 3.15 -14.10 0.01
C TYR A 115 1.63 -14.35 0.17
N LYS A 116 0.94 -14.80 -0.90
CA LYS A 116 -0.53 -14.98 -0.93
C LYS A 116 -1.26 -13.69 -0.50
N LEU A 117 -0.76 -12.56 -0.97
CA LEU A 117 -1.34 -11.25 -0.71
C LEU A 117 -1.92 -10.66 -1.99
N LYS A 118 -3.07 -10.01 -1.86
CA LYS A 118 -3.74 -9.26 -2.92
C LYS A 118 -4.01 -7.83 -2.44
N LYS A 119 -3.98 -6.88 -3.34
CA LYS A 119 -4.41 -5.51 -3.09
C LYS A 119 -5.78 -5.32 -3.72
N LEU A 120 -6.76 -5.00 -2.89
CA LEU A 120 -8.11 -4.74 -3.34
C LEU A 120 -8.24 -3.26 -3.67
N LYS A 121 -8.70 -2.96 -4.89
CA LYS A 121 -9.09 -1.63 -5.33
C LYS A 121 -10.60 -1.59 -5.53
N ILE A 122 -11.23 -0.63 -4.93
CA ILE A 122 -12.67 -0.37 -5.03
C ILE A 122 -12.86 0.87 -5.87
N ILE A 123 -13.58 0.73 -6.97
CA ILE A 123 -13.82 1.81 -7.92
C ILE A 123 -15.29 2.19 -7.87
N THR A 124 -15.53 3.48 -7.69
CA THR A 124 -16.84 4.13 -7.69
C THR A 124 -16.90 5.14 -8.81
N ALA A 125 -18.07 5.71 -9.09
CA ALA A 125 -18.28 6.68 -10.18
C ALA A 125 -17.36 7.92 -10.16
N GLY A 126 -16.68 8.21 -9.05
CA GLY A 126 -15.83 9.40 -8.95
C GLY A 126 -14.51 9.21 -8.21
N HIS A 127 -14.31 8.06 -7.56
CA HIS A 127 -13.14 7.83 -6.70
C HIS A 127 -12.66 6.39 -6.78
N GLU A 128 -11.34 6.23 -6.74
CA GLU A 128 -10.68 4.95 -6.55
C GLU A 128 -10.15 4.86 -5.11
N ILE A 129 -10.50 3.80 -4.42
CA ILE A 129 -10.03 3.53 -3.07
C ILE A 129 -9.26 2.22 -3.07
N ALA A 130 -8.01 2.26 -2.63
CA ALA A 130 -7.17 1.09 -2.54
C ALA A 130 -7.01 0.66 -1.07
N LEU A 131 -7.38 -0.57 -0.77
CA LEU A 131 -7.12 -1.21 0.51
C LEU A 131 -5.63 -1.59 0.63
N PRO A 132 -5.13 -1.81 1.86
CA PRO A 132 -3.79 -2.36 2.05
C PRO A 132 -3.68 -3.75 1.41
N TYR A 133 -2.47 -4.28 1.37
CA TYR A 133 -2.30 -5.69 1.01
C TYR A 133 -2.94 -6.57 2.08
N LEU A 134 -3.86 -7.42 1.66
CA LEU A 134 -4.62 -8.34 2.50
C LEU A 134 -4.31 -9.78 2.09
N THR A 135 -4.59 -10.73 2.97
CA THR A 135 -4.54 -12.14 2.63
C THR A 135 -5.66 -12.51 1.66
N GLU A 136 -5.47 -13.56 0.87
CA GLU A 136 -6.51 -14.03 -0.07
C GLU A 136 -7.85 -14.25 0.64
N THR A 137 -7.83 -14.87 1.81
CA THR A 137 -9.04 -15.11 2.62
C THR A 137 -9.75 -13.81 3.01
N GLN A 138 -9.01 -12.81 3.47
CA GLN A 138 -9.59 -11.50 3.83
C GLN A 138 -10.19 -10.78 2.61
N VAL A 139 -9.55 -10.91 1.44
CA VAL A 139 -10.07 -10.34 0.20
C VAL A 139 -11.36 -11.04 -0.21
N ASP A 140 -11.36 -12.36 -0.17
CA ASP A 140 -12.54 -13.16 -0.55
C ASP A 140 -13.71 -12.88 0.40
N ASP A 141 -13.47 -12.74 1.70
CA ASP A 141 -14.49 -12.35 2.68
C ASP A 141 -15.09 -10.97 2.38
N ILE A 142 -14.24 -9.98 2.05
CA ILE A 142 -14.71 -8.62 1.70
C ILE A 142 -15.53 -8.64 0.40
N VAL A 143 -15.06 -9.38 -0.60
CA VAL A 143 -15.77 -9.49 -1.89
C VAL A 143 -17.11 -10.19 -1.70
N ALA A 144 -17.16 -11.30 -0.98
CA ALA A 144 -18.40 -12.01 -0.67
C ALA A 144 -19.39 -11.11 0.09
N PHE A 145 -18.90 -10.36 1.06
CA PHE A 145 -19.71 -9.37 1.78
C PHE A 145 -20.29 -8.29 0.85
N CYS A 146 -19.48 -7.73 -0.04
CA CYS A 146 -19.95 -6.73 -1.01
C CYS A 146 -21.02 -7.31 -1.95
N MET A 147 -20.80 -8.53 -2.45
CA MET A 147 -21.76 -9.19 -3.34
C MET A 147 -23.09 -9.46 -2.64
N THR A 148 -23.06 -9.95 -1.41
CA THR A 148 -24.30 -10.20 -0.64
C THR A 148 -25.13 -8.91 -0.42
N ILE A 149 -24.48 -7.76 -0.24
CA ILE A 149 -25.20 -6.50 -0.08
C ILE A 149 -25.77 -6.01 -1.41
N LEU A 150 -25.02 -6.14 -2.51
CA LEU A 150 -25.47 -5.73 -3.83
C LEU A 150 -26.66 -6.55 -4.29
N GLU A 151 -26.64 -7.89 -4.12
CA GLU A 151 -27.78 -8.78 -4.43
C GLU A 151 -29.02 -8.41 -3.61
N ARG A 152 -28.85 -8.12 -2.31
CA ARG A 152 -29.98 -7.74 -1.45
C ARG A 152 -30.58 -6.38 -1.83
N GLY A 153 -29.77 -5.45 -2.37
CA GLY A 153 -30.23 -4.15 -2.84
C GLY A 153 -31.00 -4.23 -4.17
N GLU A 154 -30.78 -5.26 -4.99
CA GLU A 154 -31.54 -5.50 -6.21
C GLU A 154 -32.93 -6.13 -5.94
N ASP A 155 -33.08 -6.89 -4.85
CA ASP A 155 -34.34 -7.49 -4.47
C ASP A 155 -35.35 -6.51 -3.84
N ASP A 156 -34.88 -5.33 -3.40
CA ASP A 156 -35.72 -4.29 -2.76
C ASP A 156 -36.24 -3.21 -3.76
N VAL A 157 -36.05 -3.38 -5.07
CA VAL A 157 -36.54 -2.48 -6.14
C VAL A 157 -37.54 -3.18 -7.01
#